data_84a2faba638d685dbcbf088712f6f937
#
_entry.id   84a2faba638d685dbcbf088712f6f937
#
_cell.length_a   1.000
_cell.length_b   1.000
_cell.length_c   1.000
_cell.angle_alpha   90.00
_cell.angle_beta   90.00
_cell.angle_gamma   90.00
#
_symmetry.space_group_name_H-M   'P 1'
#
loop_
_entity.id
_entity.type
_entity.pdbx_description
1 polymer ?
#
loop_
_entity_poly.entity_id
_entity_poly.type
_entity_poly.pdbx_seq_one_letter_code
_entity_poly.pdbx_strand_id
1 'polypeptide(L)'
;MMKTRLALACTVAALLSPLAAADWQIGPASHIQFVSIKNNVIGEVSHFDTLQGTVANTGEVEVRVALDSVETNIGIRNERMKKMLFEVGLYPEAIISAQLDDVAVAAMSEGGIANVALLIDLHGQKVTKDAQLNVAVTDQGVSATTTQPILLTAAEFGLEGGVAALQEVAGLNAISRVIPVTVALQLIPAD
;
A
#
# COMPACT_ATOMS: atom_id res chain seq x y z
N MET A 1 14.12 21.25 66.52
CA MET A 1 13.58 21.76 65.25
C MET A 1 13.85 20.73 64.15
N MET A 2 12.83 19.89 63.85
CA MET A 2 12.96 18.79 62.90
C MET A 2 12.30 19.26 61.57
N LYS A 3 13.10 19.37 60.47
CA LYS A 3 12.62 19.79 59.15
C LYS A 3 12.19 18.54 58.35
N THR A 4 10.90 18.33 58.24
CA THR A 4 10.31 17.29 57.41
C THR A 4 10.41 17.71 55.92
N ARG A 5 11.14 16.94 55.12
CA ARG A 5 11.20 17.12 53.66
C ARG A 5 10.08 16.29 53.01
N LEU A 6 9.12 16.96 52.42
CA LEU A 6 8.05 16.35 51.66
C LEU A 6 8.60 16.04 50.24
N ALA A 7 8.74 14.76 49.90
CA ALA A 7 9.13 14.31 48.57
C ALA A 7 7.86 14.22 47.69
N LEU A 8 7.78 15.06 46.66
CA LEU A 8 6.72 15.04 45.67
C LEU A 8 7.08 13.97 44.63
N ALA A 9 6.39 12.84 44.66
CA ALA A 9 6.51 11.80 43.63
C ALA A 9 5.64 12.17 42.43
N CYS A 10 6.27 12.60 41.32
CA CYS A 10 5.60 12.76 40.02
C CYS A 10 5.39 11.38 39.39
N THR A 11 4.15 10.89 39.44
CA THR A 11 3.73 9.69 38.72
C THR A 11 3.49 10.09 37.25
N VAL A 12 4.41 9.73 36.33
CA VAL A 12 4.20 9.83 34.89
C VAL A 12 3.25 8.68 34.49
N ALA A 13 1.99 9.00 34.29
CA ALA A 13 1.04 8.09 33.67
C ALA A 13 1.37 8.02 32.16
N ALA A 14 2.01 6.93 31.72
CA ALA A 14 2.14 6.61 30.33
C ALA A 14 0.74 6.33 29.75
N LEU A 15 0.26 7.23 28.89
CA LEU A 15 -0.94 7.01 28.09
C LEU A 15 -0.62 5.92 27.07
N LEU A 16 -0.87 4.67 27.43
CA LEU A 16 -0.98 3.56 26.47
C LEU A 16 -2.28 3.81 25.69
N SER A 17 -2.18 4.40 24.51
CA SER A 17 -3.28 4.37 23.56
C SER A 17 -3.56 2.89 23.25
N PRO A 18 -4.81 2.39 23.41
CA PRO A 18 -5.14 1.05 22.96
C PRO A 18 -4.90 1.04 21.44
N LEU A 19 -4.03 0.14 20.95
CA LEU A 19 -4.07 -0.24 19.55
C LEU A 19 -5.49 -0.75 19.30
N ALA A 20 -6.20 -0.12 18.35
CA ALA A 20 -7.47 -0.66 17.89
C ALA A 20 -7.20 -2.09 17.41
N ALA A 21 -7.93 -3.07 17.95
CA ALA A 21 -7.81 -4.44 17.49
C ALA A 21 -8.20 -4.45 16.00
N ALA A 22 -7.37 -5.03 15.15
CA ALA A 22 -7.70 -5.20 13.74
C ALA A 22 -8.78 -6.29 13.65
N ASP A 23 -9.88 -5.97 12.99
CA ASP A 23 -10.98 -6.92 12.81
C ASP A 23 -10.85 -7.72 11.51
N TRP A 24 -10.01 -7.22 10.59
CA TRP A 24 -9.70 -7.84 9.32
C TRP A 24 -8.21 -7.78 9.02
N GLN A 25 -7.71 -8.84 8.40
CA GLN A 25 -6.34 -8.90 7.87
C GLN A 25 -6.36 -9.19 6.37
N ILE A 26 -5.29 -8.78 5.68
CA ILE A 26 -5.09 -9.05 4.26
C ILE A 26 -4.92 -10.57 4.06
N GLY A 27 -5.82 -11.17 3.31
CA GLY A 27 -5.81 -12.59 2.97
C GLY A 27 -4.88 -12.91 1.79
N PRO A 28 -4.54 -14.20 1.62
CA PRO A 28 -3.54 -14.65 0.64
C PRO A 28 -3.95 -14.50 -0.83
N ALA A 29 -5.24 -14.28 -1.12
CA ALA A 29 -5.72 -14.04 -2.48
C ALA A 29 -5.59 -12.55 -2.88
N SER A 30 -5.04 -11.70 -2.01
CA SER A 30 -4.84 -10.29 -2.30
C SER A 30 -3.68 -10.08 -3.27
N HIS A 31 -3.83 -9.12 -4.17
CA HIS A 31 -2.77 -8.73 -5.09
C HIS A 31 -2.88 -7.27 -5.50
N ILE A 32 -1.73 -6.67 -5.77
CA ILE A 32 -1.60 -5.35 -6.40
C ILE A 32 -0.85 -5.55 -7.71
N GLN A 33 -1.47 -5.12 -8.81
CA GLN A 33 -0.90 -5.20 -10.14
C GLN A 33 -0.62 -3.81 -10.68
N PHE A 34 0.41 -3.69 -11.50
CA PHE A 34 0.73 -2.47 -12.22
C PHE A 34 1.09 -2.75 -13.67
N VAL A 35 0.83 -1.77 -14.54
CA VAL A 35 1.12 -1.88 -15.97
C VAL A 35 2.34 -1.02 -16.30
N SER A 36 3.37 -1.63 -16.87
CA SER A 36 4.49 -0.92 -17.49
C SER A 36 4.30 -0.86 -19.00
N ILE A 37 4.50 0.32 -19.61
CA ILE A 37 4.39 0.51 -21.05
C ILE A 37 5.77 0.86 -21.61
N LYS A 38 6.27 0.00 -22.50
CA LYS A 38 7.58 0.14 -23.17
C LYS A 38 7.40 0.58 -24.61
N ASN A 39 8.32 1.43 -25.07
CA ASN A 39 8.36 1.93 -26.45
C ASN A 39 7.00 2.50 -26.93
N ASN A 40 6.19 3.02 -25.97
CA ASN A 40 4.86 3.60 -26.17
C ASN A 40 3.76 2.64 -26.67
N VAL A 41 4.07 1.37 -26.87
CA VAL A 41 3.12 0.40 -27.50
C VAL A 41 3.07 -0.97 -26.84
N ILE A 42 4.05 -1.32 -25.97
CA ILE A 42 4.11 -2.64 -25.34
C ILE A 42 3.73 -2.52 -23.88
N GLY A 43 2.52 -2.92 -23.54
CA GLY A 43 2.04 -3.02 -22.16
C GLY A 43 2.34 -4.39 -21.55
N GLU A 44 2.86 -4.42 -20.34
CA GLU A 44 3.07 -5.65 -19.56
C GLU A 44 2.52 -5.46 -18.15
N VAL A 45 1.81 -6.47 -17.66
CA VAL A 45 1.30 -6.52 -16.29
C VAL A 45 2.34 -7.17 -15.39
N SER A 46 2.59 -6.55 -14.26
CA SER A 46 3.46 -7.04 -13.19
C SER A 46 2.74 -6.91 -11.86
N HIS A 47 3.21 -7.57 -10.82
CA HIS A 47 2.58 -7.56 -9.50
C HIS A 47 3.60 -7.64 -8.37
N PHE A 48 3.09 -7.57 -7.14
CA PHE A 48 3.85 -7.86 -5.93
C PHE A 48 3.26 -9.11 -5.27
N ASP A 49 4.12 -10.05 -4.88
CA ASP A 49 3.71 -11.34 -4.29
C ASP A 49 3.40 -11.26 -2.80
N THR A 50 3.96 -10.25 -2.10
CA THR A 50 3.87 -10.15 -0.65
C THR A 50 3.16 -8.88 -0.23
N LEU A 51 1.96 -9.08 0.33
CA LEU A 51 1.11 -8.05 0.89
C LEU A 51 0.74 -8.43 2.33
N GLN A 52 0.78 -7.46 3.23
CA GLN A 52 0.32 -7.61 4.61
C GLN A 52 -0.49 -6.37 4.99
N GLY A 53 -1.36 -6.49 5.98
CA GLY A 53 -2.08 -5.33 6.44
C GLY A 53 -3.35 -5.68 7.19
N THR A 54 -4.00 -4.65 7.71
CA THR A 54 -5.18 -4.74 8.55
C THR A 54 -6.19 -3.67 8.20
N VAL A 55 -7.44 -3.98 8.47
CA VAL A 55 -8.54 -3.01 8.46
C VAL A 55 -9.29 -3.14 9.78
N ALA A 56 -9.37 -2.05 10.53
CA ALA A 56 -10.12 -1.99 11.77
C ALA A 56 -11.59 -1.64 11.52
N ASN A 57 -12.49 -2.10 12.37
CA ASN A 57 -13.91 -1.68 12.33
C ASN A 57 -14.10 -0.17 12.58
N THR A 58 -13.08 0.50 13.11
CA THR A 58 -13.01 1.96 13.23
C THR A 58 -12.72 2.66 11.89
N GLY A 59 -12.48 1.89 10.82
CA GLY A 59 -12.16 2.38 9.49
C GLY A 59 -10.67 2.66 9.26
N GLU A 60 -9.78 2.41 10.21
CA GLU A 60 -8.34 2.54 10.00
C GLU A 60 -7.83 1.41 9.10
N VAL A 61 -7.10 1.76 8.04
CA VAL A 61 -6.53 0.84 7.06
C VAL A 61 -5.03 1.03 7.00
N GLU A 62 -4.28 -0.06 7.04
CA GLU A 62 -2.87 -0.09 6.70
C GLU A 62 -2.58 -1.32 5.84
N VAL A 63 -1.99 -1.11 4.66
CA VAL A 63 -1.51 -2.16 3.76
C VAL A 63 -0.04 -1.92 3.47
N ARG A 64 0.78 -2.94 3.69
CA ARG A 64 2.23 -2.96 3.40
C ARG A 64 2.49 -3.86 2.21
N VAL A 65 3.27 -3.36 1.27
CA VAL A 65 3.69 -4.06 0.05
C VAL A 65 5.20 -4.24 0.12
N ALA A 66 5.66 -5.47 0.22
CA ALA A 66 7.09 -5.76 0.16
C ALA A 66 7.62 -5.51 -1.25
N LEU A 67 8.44 -4.46 -1.45
CA LEU A 67 8.91 -4.06 -2.78
C LEU A 67 9.91 -5.06 -3.40
N ASP A 68 10.55 -5.87 -2.56
CA ASP A 68 11.42 -6.97 -3.02
C ASP A 68 10.64 -8.17 -3.59
N SER A 69 9.31 -8.21 -3.37
CA SER A 69 8.43 -9.23 -3.94
C SER A 69 7.91 -8.89 -5.35
N VAL A 70 8.47 -7.87 -6.00
CA VAL A 70 8.09 -7.51 -7.36
C VAL A 70 8.31 -8.67 -8.33
N GLU A 71 7.26 -9.03 -9.07
CA GLU A 71 7.31 -10.10 -10.07
C GLU A 71 6.84 -9.59 -11.44
N THR A 72 7.70 -9.77 -12.41
CA THR A 72 7.51 -9.33 -13.80
C THR A 72 7.63 -10.47 -14.81
N ASN A 73 7.69 -11.72 -14.34
CA ASN A 73 7.99 -12.93 -15.11
C ASN A 73 9.38 -12.93 -15.79
N ILE A 74 10.28 -12.01 -15.39
CA ILE A 74 11.65 -11.93 -15.90
C ILE A 74 12.59 -11.64 -14.72
N GLY A 75 13.30 -12.66 -14.23
CA GLY A 75 14.11 -12.55 -13.01
C GLY A 75 15.14 -11.42 -13.04
N ILE A 76 15.87 -11.23 -14.15
CA ILE A 76 16.84 -10.12 -14.24
C ILE A 76 16.17 -8.74 -14.18
N ARG A 77 14.93 -8.62 -14.63
CA ARG A 77 14.15 -7.38 -14.53
C ARG A 77 13.71 -7.15 -13.09
N ASN A 78 13.27 -8.20 -12.39
CA ASN A 78 12.93 -8.12 -10.98
C ASN A 78 14.12 -7.59 -10.17
N GLU A 79 15.32 -8.14 -10.35
CA GLU A 79 16.54 -7.70 -9.67
C GLU A 79 16.92 -6.24 -9.99
N ARG A 80 16.76 -5.83 -11.25
CA ARG A 80 16.99 -4.43 -11.66
C ARG A 80 15.99 -3.47 -11.04
N MET A 81 14.70 -3.84 -10.97
CA MET A 81 13.66 -3.03 -10.32
C MET A 81 13.92 -2.88 -8.83
N LYS A 82 14.26 -3.97 -8.13
CA LYS A 82 14.62 -3.93 -6.71
C LYS A 82 15.78 -2.98 -6.45
N LYS A 83 16.83 -3.07 -7.26
CA LYS A 83 18.08 -2.33 -7.03
C LYS A 83 18.03 -0.89 -7.54
N MET A 84 17.46 -0.66 -8.73
CA MET A 84 17.61 0.60 -9.48
C MET A 84 16.37 1.47 -9.44
N LEU A 85 15.18 0.90 -9.24
CA LEU A 85 13.92 1.63 -9.18
C LEU A 85 13.48 1.84 -7.75
N PHE A 86 13.27 0.75 -7.01
CA PHE A 86 12.72 0.81 -5.65
C PHE A 86 13.79 1.03 -4.58
N GLU A 87 15.07 0.73 -4.87
CA GLU A 87 16.18 0.81 -3.91
C GLU A 87 15.82 0.11 -2.59
N VAL A 88 15.37 -1.16 -2.67
CA VAL A 88 14.76 -1.91 -1.57
C VAL A 88 15.64 -2.02 -0.32
N GLY A 89 16.95 -1.82 -0.44
CA GLY A 89 17.87 -1.72 0.70
C GLY A 89 17.65 -0.48 1.57
N LEU A 90 17.02 0.57 1.02
CA LEU A 90 16.68 1.82 1.72
C LEU A 90 15.16 1.92 1.94
N TYR A 91 14.38 1.46 0.98
CA TYR A 91 12.92 1.53 0.95
C TYR A 91 12.35 0.13 0.72
N PRO A 92 12.29 -0.72 1.77
CA PRO A 92 11.88 -2.12 1.61
C PRO A 92 10.39 -2.30 1.30
N GLU A 93 9.56 -1.33 1.69
CA GLU A 93 8.10 -1.41 1.60
C GLU A 93 7.49 -0.15 1.01
N ALA A 94 6.33 -0.32 0.36
CA ALA A 94 5.36 0.75 0.20
C ALA A 94 4.26 0.58 1.25
N ILE A 95 3.81 1.69 1.85
CA ILE A 95 2.75 1.70 2.86
C ILE A 95 1.57 2.48 2.31
N ILE A 96 0.40 1.86 2.32
CA ILE A 96 -0.86 2.48 1.94
C ILE A 96 -1.72 2.57 3.19
N SER A 97 -2.12 3.78 3.56
CA SER A 97 -3.01 4.01 4.69
C SER A 97 -4.24 4.80 4.27
N ALA A 98 -5.35 4.56 4.96
CA ALA A 98 -6.59 5.28 4.77
C ALA A 98 -7.39 5.32 6.06
N GLN A 99 -8.29 6.29 6.15
CA GLN A 99 -9.39 6.31 7.10
C GLN A 99 -10.69 6.19 6.32
N LEU A 100 -11.37 5.06 6.46
CA LEU A 100 -12.67 4.82 5.84
C LEU A 100 -13.72 5.70 6.52
N ASP A 101 -14.60 6.29 5.73
CA ASP A 101 -15.81 6.93 6.23
C ASP A 101 -16.90 5.91 6.56
N ASP A 102 -18.01 6.37 7.13
CA ASP A 102 -19.12 5.50 7.55
C ASP A 102 -19.72 4.70 6.37
N VAL A 103 -19.70 5.26 5.15
CA VAL A 103 -20.22 4.60 3.94
C VAL A 103 -19.30 3.45 3.53
N ALA A 104 -17.98 3.69 3.54
CA ALA A 104 -17.00 2.67 3.21
C ALA A 104 -16.95 1.56 4.28
N VAL A 105 -17.10 1.90 5.56
CA VAL A 105 -17.22 0.92 6.66
C VAL A 105 -18.49 0.07 6.50
N ALA A 106 -19.64 0.69 6.19
CA ALA A 106 -20.88 -0.05 5.96
C ALA A 106 -20.77 -1.01 4.76
N ALA A 107 -20.07 -0.62 3.70
CA ALA A 107 -19.84 -1.48 2.54
C ALA A 107 -19.08 -2.78 2.89
N MET A 108 -18.31 -2.82 3.98
CA MET A 108 -17.63 -4.04 4.42
C MET A 108 -18.59 -5.12 4.94
N SER A 109 -19.80 -4.75 5.36
CA SER A 109 -20.84 -5.68 5.83
C SER A 109 -21.99 -5.86 4.84
N GLU A 110 -22.26 -4.89 3.99
CA GLU A 110 -23.42 -4.85 3.11
C GLU A 110 -23.04 -5.04 1.63
N GLY A 111 -21.75 -4.86 1.29
CA GLY A 111 -21.27 -4.73 -0.09
C GLY A 111 -21.59 -3.35 -0.67
N GLY A 112 -21.03 -3.05 -1.84
CA GLY A 112 -21.31 -1.81 -2.55
C GLY A 112 -20.07 -1.09 -3.06
N ILE A 113 -20.21 0.20 -3.34
CA ILE A 113 -19.11 1.05 -3.82
C ILE A 113 -18.59 1.92 -2.66
N ALA A 114 -17.30 1.86 -2.42
CA ALA A 114 -16.60 2.71 -1.48
C ALA A 114 -15.65 3.67 -2.23
N ASN A 115 -15.66 4.96 -1.87
CA ASN A 115 -14.70 5.95 -2.33
C ASN A 115 -13.71 6.20 -1.19
N VAL A 116 -12.42 5.99 -1.43
CA VAL A 116 -11.40 6.04 -0.38
C VAL A 116 -10.24 6.93 -0.82
N ALA A 117 -9.84 7.86 0.04
CA ALA A 117 -8.61 8.61 -0.11
C ALA A 117 -7.46 7.79 0.48
N LEU A 118 -6.54 7.35 -0.37
CA LEU A 118 -5.38 6.54 -0.02
C LEU A 118 -4.15 7.44 0.15
N LEU A 119 -3.52 7.42 1.30
CA LEU A 119 -2.17 7.98 1.48
C LEU A 119 -1.16 6.89 1.16
N ILE A 120 -0.40 7.09 0.09
CA ILE A 120 0.63 6.16 -0.39
C ILE A 120 2.00 6.71 -0.02
N ASP A 121 2.73 5.99 0.82
CA ASP A 121 4.14 6.23 1.13
C ASP A 121 4.98 5.25 0.30
N LEU A 122 5.66 5.75 -0.72
CA LEU A 122 6.51 4.98 -1.62
C LEU A 122 7.81 5.74 -1.85
N HIS A 123 8.93 5.06 -1.69
CA HIS A 123 10.28 5.62 -1.89
C HIS A 123 10.51 6.92 -1.09
N GLY A 124 9.93 6.98 0.14
CA GLY A 124 10.04 8.14 1.03
C GLY A 124 9.19 9.34 0.65
N GLN A 125 8.30 9.22 -0.35
CA GLN A 125 7.35 10.25 -0.75
C GLN A 125 5.93 9.85 -0.39
N LYS A 126 5.16 10.80 0.15
CA LYS A 126 3.76 10.59 0.56
C LYS A 126 2.82 11.33 -0.38
N VAL A 127 1.96 10.59 -1.06
CA VAL A 127 1.01 11.15 -2.04
C VAL A 127 -0.38 10.61 -1.75
N THR A 128 -1.38 11.49 -1.78
CA THR A 128 -2.79 11.08 -1.66
C THR A 128 -3.38 10.81 -3.04
N LYS A 129 -4.09 9.69 -3.18
CA LYS A 129 -4.83 9.28 -4.38
C LYS A 129 -6.24 8.87 -4.00
N ASP A 130 -7.21 9.27 -4.81
CA ASP A 130 -8.57 8.77 -4.66
C ASP A 130 -8.71 7.42 -5.37
N ALA A 131 -9.37 6.48 -4.73
CA ALA A 131 -9.71 5.18 -5.27
C ALA A 131 -11.20 4.91 -5.08
N GLN A 132 -11.81 4.31 -6.10
CA GLN A 132 -13.15 3.76 -5.99
C GLN A 132 -13.05 2.24 -6.00
N LEU A 133 -13.63 1.62 -4.98
CA LEU A 133 -13.59 0.19 -4.76
C LEU A 133 -14.99 -0.41 -4.88
N ASN A 134 -15.11 -1.53 -5.56
CA ASN A 134 -16.24 -2.42 -5.46
C ASN A 134 -15.97 -3.38 -4.30
N VAL A 135 -16.83 -3.33 -3.30
CA VAL A 135 -16.75 -4.17 -2.09
C VAL A 135 -17.82 -5.25 -2.17
N ALA A 136 -17.45 -6.50 -1.98
CA ALA A 136 -18.37 -7.62 -1.96
C ALA A 136 -18.12 -8.49 -0.72
N VAL A 137 -19.22 -8.83 -0.03
CA VAL A 137 -19.19 -9.77 1.10
C VAL A 137 -19.27 -11.18 0.54
N THR A 138 -18.41 -12.06 1.01
CA THR A 138 -18.28 -13.46 0.60
C THR A 138 -18.28 -14.39 1.80
N ASP A 139 -18.42 -15.68 1.58
CA ASP A 139 -18.32 -16.70 2.65
C ASP A 139 -16.91 -16.77 3.27
N GLN A 140 -15.91 -16.20 2.59
CA GLN A 140 -14.51 -16.18 3.03
C GLN A 140 -14.07 -14.83 3.61
N GLY A 141 -14.97 -13.87 3.77
CA GLY A 141 -14.68 -12.53 4.23
C GLY A 141 -15.15 -11.45 3.26
N VAL A 142 -14.36 -10.40 3.10
CA VAL A 142 -14.69 -9.26 2.23
C VAL A 142 -13.70 -9.17 1.08
N SER A 143 -14.21 -8.94 -0.12
CA SER A 143 -13.39 -8.62 -1.31
C SER A 143 -13.53 -7.14 -1.63
N ALA A 144 -12.40 -6.45 -1.85
CA ALA A 144 -12.37 -5.04 -2.27
C ALA A 144 -11.50 -4.90 -3.52
N THR A 145 -12.09 -4.46 -4.63
CA THR A 145 -11.40 -4.35 -5.93
C THR A 145 -11.57 -2.95 -6.51
N THR A 146 -10.51 -2.40 -7.09
CA THR A 146 -10.60 -1.11 -7.78
C THR A 146 -11.54 -1.20 -8.98
N THR A 147 -12.47 -0.25 -9.12
CA THR A 147 -13.40 -0.17 -10.27
C THR A 147 -12.72 0.39 -11.51
N GLN A 148 -11.63 1.13 -11.33
CA GLN A 148 -10.77 1.68 -12.37
C GLN A 148 -9.32 1.75 -11.88
N PRO A 149 -8.32 1.74 -12.76
CA PRO A 149 -6.93 1.86 -12.35
C PRO A 149 -6.63 3.18 -11.63
N ILE A 150 -5.86 3.11 -10.56
CA ILE A 150 -5.25 4.28 -9.91
C ILE A 150 -4.03 4.68 -10.73
N LEU A 151 -3.97 5.94 -11.19
CA LEU A 151 -2.84 6.41 -11.98
C LEU A 151 -1.78 7.02 -11.05
N LEU A 152 -0.62 6.37 -10.96
CA LEU A 152 0.57 6.88 -10.30
C LEU A 152 1.53 7.44 -11.35
N THR A 153 2.38 8.40 -10.96
CA THR A 153 3.47 8.88 -11.80
C THR A 153 4.81 8.68 -11.12
N ALA A 154 5.85 8.39 -11.92
CA ALA A 154 7.19 8.25 -11.39
C ALA A 154 7.70 9.52 -10.69
N ALA A 155 7.28 10.69 -11.17
CA ALA A 155 7.66 11.98 -10.61
C ALA A 155 7.13 12.20 -9.19
N GLU A 156 5.88 11.79 -8.90
CA GLU A 156 5.27 11.93 -7.59
C GLU A 156 6.06 11.23 -6.48
N PHE A 157 6.77 10.15 -6.83
CA PHE A 157 7.51 9.32 -5.88
C PHE A 157 9.03 9.38 -6.04
N GLY A 158 9.54 10.36 -6.82
CA GLY A 158 10.98 10.52 -7.03
C GLY A 158 11.63 9.35 -7.82
N LEU A 159 10.83 8.55 -8.55
CA LEU A 159 11.28 7.34 -9.24
C LEU A 159 11.74 7.60 -10.70
N GLU A 160 11.74 8.84 -11.18
CA GLU A 160 12.11 9.15 -12.57
C GLU A 160 13.54 8.72 -12.92
N GLY A 161 14.49 8.90 -12.00
CA GLY A 161 15.87 8.46 -12.17
C GLY A 161 15.98 6.94 -12.32
N GLY A 162 15.26 6.19 -11.48
CA GLY A 162 15.21 4.72 -11.54
C GLY A 162 14.57 4.22 -12.85
N VAL A 163 13.48 4.86 -13.31
CA VAL A 163 12.87 4.51 -14.60
C VAL A 163 13.81 4.82 -15.76
N ALA A 164 14.56 5.93 -15.72
CA ALA A 164 15.56 6.26 -16.72
C ALA A 164 16.70 5.22 -16.78
N ALA A 165 17.21 4.82 -15.61
CA ALA A 165 18.24 3.79 -15.49
C ALA A 165 17.75 2.42 -16.02
N LEU A 166 16.51 2.03 -15.72
CA LEU A 166 15.90 0.81 -16.27
C LEU A 166 15.75 0.88 -17.79
N GLN A 167 15.36 2.04 -18.32
CA GLN A 167 15.23 2.28 -19.75
C GLN A 167 16.57 2.10 -20.47
N GLU A 168 17.64 2.70 -19.94
CA GLU A 168 18.99 2.62 -20.48
C GLU A 168 19.53 1.18 -20.48
N VAL A 169 19.48 0.50 -19.32
CA VAL A 169 20.02 -0.87 -19.20
C VAL A 169 19.25 -1.91 -20.00
N ALA A 170 17.99 -1.62 -20.36
CA ALA A 170 17.16 -2.46 -21.21
C ALA A 170 17.25 -2.11 -22.71
N GLY A 171 17.97 -1.04 -23.07
CA GLY A 171 18.08 -0.57 -24.45
C GLY A 171 16.74 -0.12 -25.06
N LEU A 172 15.84 0.44 -24.23
CA LEU A 172 14.50 0.85 -24.65
C LEU A 172 14.48 2.33 -25.07
N ASN A 173 13.66 2.66 -26.08
CA ASN A 173 13.48 4.05 -26.50
C ASN A 173 12.64 4.85 -25.49
N ALA A 174 11.70 4.19 -24.79
CA ALA A 174 10.85 4.81 -23.78
C ALA A 174 10.30 3.78 -22.77
N ILE A 175 10.10 4.23 -21.54
CA ILE A 175 9.24 3.60 -20.53
C ILE A 175 8.27 4.68 -20.04
N SER A 176 6.97 4.39 -20.00
CA SER A 176 5.95 5.31 -19.51
C SER A 176 6.28 5.77 -18.08
N ARG A 177 6.09 7.06 -17.80
CA ARG A 177 6.18 7.65 -16.46
C ARG A 177 4.83 7.64 -15.73
N VAL A 178 3.77 7.23 -16.41
CA VAL A 178 2.43 7.01 -15.83
C VAL A 178 2.20 5.52 -15.71
N ILE A 179 1.86 5.08 -14.53
CA ILE A 179 1.74 3.68 -14.14
C ILE A 179 0.31 3.43 -13.65
N PRO A 180 -0.54 2.76 -14.44
CA PRO A 180 -1.83 2.27 -13.98
C PRO A 180 -1.64 1.15 -12.95
N VAL A 181 -2.31 1.26 -11.81
CA VAL A 181 -2.29 0.29 -10.72
C VAL A 181 -3.70 -0.19 -10.43
N THR A 182 -3.89 -1.49 -10.30
CA THR A 182 -5.13 -2.11 -9.86
C THR A 182 -4.91 -2.90 -8.60
N VAL A 183 -5.94 -2.92 -7.75
CA VAL A 183 -5.88 -3.57 -6.44
C VAL A 183 -7.07 -4.54 -6.34
N ALA A 184 -6.79 -5.74 -5.86
CA ALA A 184 -7.79 -6.70 -5.41
C ALA A 184 -7.37 -7.22 -4.05
N LEU A 185 -8.11 -6.88 -3.02
CA LEU A 185 -7.88 -7.32 -1.65
C LEU A 185 -8.92 -8.35 -1.25
N GLN A 186 -8.47 -9.40 -0.60
CA GLN A 186 -9.28 -10.28 0.21
C GLN A 186 -9.02 -9.91 1.67
N LEU A 187 -10.07 -9.60 2.41
CA LEU A 187 -10.02 -9.35 3.84
C LEU A 187 -10.63 -10.55 4.56
N ILE A 188 -9.87 -11.17 5.42
CA ILE A 188 -10.31 -12.29 6.26
C ILE A 188 -10.36 -11.84 7.72
N PRO A 189 -11.23 -12.41 8.57
CA PRO A 189 -11.25 -12.06 9.98
C PRO A 189 -9.85 -12.19 10.60
N ALA A 190 -9.47 -11.22 11.43
CA ALA A 190 -8.25 -11.32 12.23
C ALA A 190 -8.50 -12.30 13.40
N ASP A 191 -7.49 -13.12 13.73
CA ASP A 191 -7.53 -14.09 14.83
C ASP A 191 -7.52 -13.42 16.21
#